data_4ddc3cc7667bc8adc90212bd090de029
#
_entry.id   4ddc3cc7667bc8adc90212bd090de029
#
_cell.length_a   1.000
_cell.length_b   1.000
_cell.length_c   1.000
_cell.angle_alpha   90.00
_cell.angle_beta   90.00
_cell.angle_gamma   90.00
#
_symmetry.space_group_name_H-M   'P 1'
#
loop_
_entity.id
_entity.type
_entity.pdbx_description
1 polymer ?
#
loop_
_entity_poly.entity_id
_entity_poly.type
_entity_poly.pdbx_seq_one_letter_code
_entity_poly.pdbx_strand_id
1 'polypeptide(L)'
;NLLGSQDGNIITPAQPDGSGVDGVVATMSAGPAVKTVIAGLLSDVSLQSARRLAESTYSRVVDTLDLSDKRRPDQQLDSIVRSRPDLVILTGGTDGGASRSMLKMLEAVGLACYLMPGDKRPMVLYAGNHKLANDVRELLGGHAGKLQVTRTCARRLKWKTWNQPAMCSRHW
;
A
#
# COMPACT_ATOMS: atom_id res chain seq x y z
N ASN A 1 -8.94 32.49 19.38
CA ASN A 1 -8.30 32.08 18.12
C ASN A 1 -8.28 33.26 17.16
N LEU A 2 -7.16 34.00 17.10
CA LEU A 2 -7.04 35.28 16.37
C LEU A 2 -7.03 35.09 14.83
N LEU A 3 -6.80 33.88 14.35
CA LEU A 3 -6.61 33.59 12.92
C LEU A 3 -7.81 32.98 12.21
N GLY A 4 -8.73 32.37 12.94
CA GLY A 4 -9.83 31.64 12.36
C GLY A 4 -11.21 32.08 12.88
N SER A 5 -12.23 31.95 12.03
CA SER A 5 -13.64 32.04 12.42
C SER A 5 -14.09 30.76 13.14
N GLN A 6 -15.29 30.77 13.71
CA GLN A 6 -15.89 29.55 14.29
C GLN A 6 -16.10 28.43 13.28
N ASP A 7 -16.16 28.75 11.98
CA ASP A 7 -16.31 27.81 10.87
C ASP A 7 -14.97 27.23 10.38
N GLY A 8 -13.85 27.55 11.05
CA GLY A 8 -12.53 27.04 10.70
C GLY A 8 -11.85 27.74 9.51
N ASN A 9 -12.46 28.76 8.93
CA ASN A 9 -11.87 29.54 7.85
C ASN A 9 -10.92 30.60 8.38
N ILE A 10 -9.85 30.89 7.63
CA ILE A 10 -8.92 31.97 7.96
C ILE A 10 -9.59 33.29 7.61
N ILE A 11 -9.55 34.24 8.57
CA ILE A 11 -10.09 35.59 8.37
C ILE A 11 -9.09 36.38 7.53
N THR A 12 -9.52 36.85 6.36
CA THR A 12 -8.75 37.76 5.49
C THR A 12 -9.69 38.83 4.93
N PRO A 13 -9.25 40.08 4.83
CA PRO A 13 -8.01 40.70 5.35
C PRO A 13 -8.00 40.81 6.88
N ALA A 14 -6.89 41.28 7.43
CA ALA A 14 -6.80 41.64 8.85
C ALA A 14 -7.89 42.65 9.23
N GLN A 15 -8.54 42.42 10.39
CA GLN A 15 -9.61 43.27 10.89
C GLN A 15 -9.10 44.34 11.88
N PRO A 16 -9.84 45.44 12.07
CA PRO A 16 -9.43 46.52 13.01
C PRO A 16 -9.34 46.04 14.48
N ASP A 17 -10.00 44.95 14.83
CA ASP A 17 -9.96 44.33 16.16
C ASP A 17 -8.69 43.50 16.41
N GLY A 18 -7.78 43.42 15.42
CA GLY A 18 -6.55 42.65 15.47
C GLY A 18 -6.73 41.17 15.11
N SER A 19 -7.91 40.75 14.66
CA SER A 19 -8.15 39.39 14.13
C SER A 19 -7.84 39.33 12.64
N GLY A 20 -7.53 38.11 12.17
CA GLY A 20 -7.25 37.84 10.76
C GLY A 20 -5.83 38.19 10.33
N VAL A 21 -5.58 38.06 9.04
CA VAL A 21 -4.30 38.30 8.37
C VAL A 21 -4.53 38.88 6.97
N ASP A 22 -3.63 39.71 6.47
CA ASP A 22 -3.75 40.28 5.12
C ASP A 22 -3.45 39.28 3.99
N GLY A 23 -2.76 38.23 4.31
CA GLY A 23 -2.46 37.16 3.34
C GLY A 23 -1.96 35.91 4.03
N VAL A 24 -2.20 34.78 3.36
CA VAL A 24 -1.72 33.47 3.81
C VAL A 24 -0.93 32.83 2.68
N VAL A 25 0.28 32.40 2.98
CA VAL A 25 1.11 31.60 2.08
C VAL A 25 1.38 30.26 2.75
N ALA A 26 1.01 29.19 2.06
CA ALA A 26 1.30 27.84 2.51
C ALA A 26 2.29 27.16 1.55
N THR A 27 3.32 26.56 2.10
CA THR A 27 4.25 25.71 1.35
C THR A 27 4.10 24.25 1.81
N MET A 28 4.09 23.32 0.87
CA MET A 28 4.07 21.90 1.16
C MET A 28 5.33 21.24 0.61
N SER A 29 6.01 20.45 1.43
CA SER A 29 7.19 19.68 1.03
C SER A 29 6.83 18.26 0.57
N ALA A 30 5.55 17.87 0.59
CA ALA A 30 5.09 16.58 0.10
C ALA A 30 5.06 16.58 -1.43
N GLY A 31 5.72 15.56 -2.03
CA GLY A 31 5.59 15.25 -3.44
C GLY A 31 4.21 14.68 -3.80
N PRO A 32 4.00 14.19 -5.03
CA PRO A 32 2.76 13.51 -5.40
C PRO A 32 2.57 12.24 -4.56
N ALA A 33 1.31 11.91 -4.25
CA ALA A 33 0.99 10.71 -3.50
C ALA A 33 1.52 9.45 -4.19
N VAL A 34 2.10 8.54 -3.43
CA VAL A 34 2.65 7.26 -3.91
C VAL A 34 1.52 6.41 -4.50
N LYS A 35 1.58 6.13 -5.80
CA LYS A 35 0.60 5.26 -6.46
C LYS A 35 0.84 3.82 -6.05
N THR A 36 -0.14 3.23 -5.38
CA THR A 36 -0.01 1.90 -4.79
C THR A 36 -1.00 0.93 -5.43
N VAL A 37 -0.51 -0.21 -5.89
CA VAL A 37 -1.31 -1.38 -6.23
C VAL A 37 -1.24 -2.36 -5.06
N ILE A 38 -2.38 -2.90 -4.67
CA ILE A 38 -2.46 -3.92 -3.63
C ILE A 38 -2.90 -5.23 -4.26
N ALA A 39 -2.11 -6.29 -4.06
CA ALA A 39 -2.44 -7.62 -4.53
C ALA A 39 -2.44 -8.62 -3.38
N GLY A 40 -3.45 -9.49 -3.31
CA GLY A 40 -3.60 -10.41 -2.20
C GLY A 40 -4.62 -11.51 -2.43
N LEU A 41 -4.61 -12.54 -1.58
CA LEU A 41 -5.45 -13.73 -1.76
C LEU A 41 -6.90 -13.52 -1.35
N LEU A 42 -7.15 -12.80 -0.27
CA LEU A 42 -8.47 -12.63 0.34
C LEU A 42 -8.80 -11.15 0.48
N SER A 43 -9.93 -10.74 -0.13
CA SER A 43 -10.43 -9.37 -0.10
C SER A 43 -10.69 -8.88 1.33
N ASP A 44 -11.25 -9.74 2.18
CA ASP A 44 -11.87 -9.30 3.44
C ASP A 44 -10.89 -9.11 4.61
N VAL A 45 -9.70 -9.72 4.58
CA VAL A 45 -8.75 -9.66 5.70
C VAL A 45 -7.44 -9.03 5.28
N SER A 46 -6.73 -9.68 4.35
CA SER A 46 -5.37 -9.25 3.99
C SER A 46 -5.36 -7.97 3.16
N LEU A 47 -6.26 -7.85 2.19
CA LEU A 47 -6.37 -6.65 1.35
C LEU A 47 -6.88 -5.45 2.11
N GLN A 48 -7.87 -5.62 3.00
CA GLN A 48 -8.32 -4.51 3.86
C GLN A 48 -7.22 -4.00 4.78
N SER A 49 -6.42 -4.91 5.36
CA SER A 49 -5.30 -4.51 6.21
C SER A 49 -4.24 -3.77 5.43
N ALA A 50 -3.90 -4.23 4.22
CA ALA A 50 -2.96 -3.55 3.34
C ALA A 50 -3.51 -2.19 2.84
N ARG A 51 -4.82 -2.11 2.55
CA ARG A 51 -5.46 -0.86 2.17
C ARG A 51 -5.41 0.17 3.30
N ARG A 52 -5.76 -0.22 4.53
CA ARG A 52 -5.67 0.66 5.71
C ARG A 52 -4.23 1.15 5.94
N LEU A 53 -3.25 0.26 5.75
CA LEU A 53 -1.84 0.64 5.83
C LEU A 53 -1.48 1.67 4.76
N ALA A 54 -1.87 1.44 3.50
CA ALA A 54 -1.63 2.38 2.41
C ALA A 54 -2.32 3.73 2.68
N GLU A 55 -3.59 3.71 3.10
CA GLU A 55 -4.37 4.91 3.40
C GLU A 55 -3.87 5.68 4.65
N SER A 56 -3.17 5.01 5.57
CA SER A 56 -2.53 5.66 6.73
C SER A 56 -1.21 6.37 6.37
N THR A 57 -0.73 6.19 5.16
CA THR A 57 0.47 6.83 4.62
C THR A 57 0.09 7.78 3.48
N TYR A 58 1.05 8.57 3.01
CA TYR A 58 0.82 9.46 1.86
C TYR A 58 0.82 8.66 0.55
N SER A 59 -0.17 7.78 0.39
CA SER A 59 -0.30 6.85 -0.71
C SER A 59 -1.74 6.82 -1.25
N ARG A 60 -1.86 6.59 -2.55
CA ARG A 60 -3.14 6.45 -3.25
C ARG A 60 -3.24 5.07 -3.86
N VAL A 61 -4.19 4.27 -3.40
CA VAL A 61 -4.49 2.96 -3.99
C VAL A 61 -5.11 3.19 -5.38
N VAL A 62 -4.43 2.73 -6.43
CA VAL A 62 -4.83 2.91 -7.83
C VAL A 62 -5.48 1.65 -8.41
N ASP A 63 -5.12 0.47 -7.90
CA ASP A 63 -5.76 -0.81 -8.26
C ASP A 63 -5.63 -1.82 -7.12
N THR A 64 -6.52 -2.82 -7.15
CA THR A 64 -6.53 -3.93 -6.19
C THR A 64 -6.78 -5.24 -6.95
N LEU A 65 -5.96 -6.24 -6.70
CA LEU A 65 -6.05 -7.56 -7.30
C LEU A 65 -6.28 -8.62 -6.22
N ASP A 66 -7.27 -9.46 -6.41
CA ASP A 66 -7.56 -10.57 -5.50
C ASP A 66 -7.96 -11.84 -6.29
N LEU A 67 -8.18 -12.93 -5.58
CA LEU A 67 -8.61 -14.20 -6.20
C LEU A 67 -10.05 -14.16 -6.74
N SER A 68 -10.85 -13.22 -6.28
CA SER A 68 -12.24 -13.01 -6.74
C SER A 68 -12.33 -12.04 -7.92
N ASP A 69 -11.21 -11.47 -8.34
CA ASP A 69 -11.13 -10.57 -9.47
C ASP A 69 -11.53 -11.30 -10.76
N LYS A 70 -12.62 -10.85 -11.35
CA LYS A 70 -13.19 -11.45 -12.57
C LYS A 70 -12.45 -11.05 -13.84
N ARG A 71 -11.48 -10.15 -13.75
CA ARG A 71 -10.64 -9.76 -14.89
C ARG A 71 -9.79 -10.95 -15.33
N ARG A 72 -9.58 -11.07 -16.63
CA ARG A 72 -8.66 -12.08 -17.17
C ARG A 72 -7.21 -11.70 -16.80
N PRO A 73 -6.29 -12.68 -16.76
CA PRO A 73 -4.89 -12.40 -16.41
C PRO A 73 -4.23 -11.31 -17.26
N ASP A 74 -4.55 -11.25 -18.56
CA ASP A 74 -4.07 -10.20 -19.46
C ASP A 74 -4.59 -8.82 -19.07
N GLN A 75 -5.83 -8.71 -18.64
CA GLN A 75 -6.43 -7.45 -18.17
C GLN A 75 -5.86 -7.01 -16.82
N GLN A 76 -5.60 -7.95 -15.92
CA GLN A 76 -4.94 -7.66 -14.63
C GLN A 76 -3.53 -7.12 -14.86
N LEU A 77 -2.77 -7.78 -15.72
CA LEU A 77 -1.43 -7.35 -16.12
C LEU A 77 -1.43 -5.95 -16.72
N ASP A 78 -2.32 -5.71 -17.70
CA ASP A 78 -2.46 -4.44 -18.40
C ASP A 78 -2.84 -3.31 -17.42
N SER A 79 -3.72 -3.60 -16.45
CA SER A 79 -4.09 -2.65 -15.40
C SER A 79 -2.91 -2.22 -14.54
N ILE A 80 -2.05 -3.15 -14.12
CA ILE A 80 -0.84 -2.83 -13.34
C ILE A 80 0.10 -1.96 -14.20
N VAL A 81 0.38 -2.37 -15.44
CA VAL A 81 1.32 -1.67 -16.33
C VAL A 81 0.82 -0.26 -16.64
N ARG A 82 -0.48 -0.08 -16.92
CA ARG A 82 -1.07 1.24 -17.23
C ARG A 82 -1.14 2.15 -16.02
N SER A 83 -1.41 1.63 -14.84
CA SER A 83 -1.47 2.44 -13.61
C SER A 83 -0.11 3.02 -13.22
N ARG A 84 0.99 2.42 -13.70
CA ARG A 84 2.38 2.80 -13.38
C ARG A 84 2.54 3.05 -11.88
N PRO A 85 2.39 2.02 -11.05
CA PRO A 85 2.49 2.18 -9.61
C PRO A 85 3.93 2.47 -9.19
N ASP A 86 4.09 3.24 -8.14
CA ASP A 86 5.37 3.45 -7.46
C ASP A 86 5.63 2.31 -6.47
N LEU A 87 4.54 1.73 -5.92
CA LEU A 87 4.57 0.67 -4.92
C LEU A 87 3.56 -0.43 -5.26
N VAL A 88 3.98 -1.68 -5.15
CA VAL A 88 3.09 -2.85 -5.15
C VAL A 88 3.18 -3.54 -3.80
N ILE A 89 2.05 -3.67 -3.11
CA ILE A 89 1.95 -4.41 -1.84
C ILE A 89 1.36 -5.78 -2.13
N LEU A 90 2.15 -6.82 -1.91
CA LEU A 90 1.73 -8.21 -2.00
C LEU A 90 1.45 -8.74 -0.60
N THR A 91 0.20 -9.12 -0.33
CA THR A 91 -0.23 -9.55 0.99
C THR A 91 -1.06 -10.83 0.92
N GLY A 92 -1.06 -11.60 1.99
CA GLY A 92 -1.92 -12.78 2.14
C GLY A 92 -1.17 -14.09 2.22
N GLY A 93 -1.94 -15.11 2.56
CA GLY A 93 -1.41 -16.43 2.90
C GLY A 93 -0.92 -16.48 4.35
N THR A 94 -1.47 -17.42 5.11
CA THR A 94 -0.91 -17.82 6.41
C THR A 94 0.28 -18.75 6.17
N ASP A 95 1.20 -18.85 7.14
CA ASP A 95 2.30 -19.79 7.07
C ASP A 95 1.78 -21.24 6.91
N GLY A 96 1.93 -21.79 5.70
CA GLY A 96 1.38 -23.08 5.31
C GLY A 96 0.06 -23.05 4.53
N GLY A 97 -0.51 -21.86 4.24
CA GLY A 97 -1.72 -21.67 3.42
C GLY A 97 -1.45 -21.63 1.92
N ALA A 98 -2.45 -21.19 1.15
CA ALA A 98 -2.60 -21.19 -0.31
C ALA A 98 -1.37 -20.74 -1.14
N SER A 99 -0.27 -21.49 -1.08
CA SER A 99 1.00 -21.17 -1.74
C SER A 99 0.86 -21.07 -3.27
N ARG A 100 0.10 -22.01 -3.89
CA ARG A 100 -0.08 -22.03 -5.35
C ARG A 100 -0.76 -20.76 -5.89
N SER A 101 -1.78 -20.28 -5.21
CA SER A 101 -2.48 -19.06 -5.63
C SER A 101 -1.61 -17.82 -5.46
N MET A 102 -0.80 -17.79 -4.40
CA MET A 102 0.15 -16.70 -4.19
C MET A 102 1.26 -16.71 -5.25
N LEU A 103 1.77 -17.88 -5.64
CA LEU A 103 2.77 -17.99 -6.70
C LEU A 103 2.25 -17.43 -8.02
N LYS A 104 1.01 -17.79 -8.42
CA LYS A 104 0.40 -17.23 -9.64
C LYS A 104 0.31 -15.69 -9.59
N MET A 105 -0.01 -15.13 -8.44
CA MET A 105 -0.07 -13.67 -8.26
C MET A 105 1.32 -13.04 -8.31
N LEU A 106 2.32 -13.71 -7.73
CA LEU A 106 3.72 -13.29 -7.82
C LEU A 106 4.23 -13.29 -9.27
N GLU A 107 3.89 -14.32 -10.03
CA GLU A 107 4.21 -14.41 -11.47
C GLU A 107 3.58 -13.26 -12.26
N ALA A 108 2.30 -12.96 -12.02
CA ALA A 108 1.62 -11.85 -12.70
C ALA A 108 2.25 -10.49 -12.36
N VAL A 109 2.55 -10.25 -11.08
CA VAL A 109 3.23 -9.01 -10.66
C VAL A 109 4.66 -8.95 -11.17
N GLY A 110 5.39 -10.07 -11.16
CA GLY A 110 6.74 -10.16 -11.70
C GLY A 110 6.79 -9.82 -13.20
N LEU A 111 5.85 -10.38 -13.96
CA LEU A 111 5.71 -10.07 -15.38
C LEU A 111 5.36 -8.59 -15.62
N ALA A 112 4.47 -8.01 -14.81
CA ALA A 112 4.16 -6.59 -14.88
C ALA A 112 5.40 -5.72 -14.63
N CYS A 113 6.18 -6.05 -13.61
CA CYS A 113 7.43 -5.35 -13.30
C CYS A 113 8.47 -5.50 -14.43
N TYR A 114 8.57 -6.68 -15.04
CA TYR A 114 9.47 -6.94 -16.16
C TYR A 114 9.11 -6.09 -17.39
N LEU A 115 7.81 -5.95 -17.69
CA LEU A 115 7.34 -5.18 -18.86
C LEU A 115 7.48 -3.66 -18.67
N MET A 116 7.67 -3.19 -17.43
CA MET A 116 7.91 -1.77 -17.19
C MET A 116 9.36 -1.37 -17.46
N PRO A 117 9.61 -0.15 -18.00
CA PRO A 117 10.97 0.39 -18.12
C PRO A 117 11.70 0.37 -16.79
N GLY A 118 13.00 0.13 -16.79
CA GLY A 118 13.81 -0.08 -15.60
C GLY A 118 13.70 1.06 -14.56
N ASP A 119 13.64 2.31 -15.02
CA ASP A 119 13.47 3.50 -14.20
C ASP A 119 12.03 3.71 -13.67
N LYS A 120 11.06 2.95 -14.19
CA LYS A 120 9.64 2.99 -13.82
C LYS A 120 9.17 1.73 -13.09
N ARG A 121 10.09 0.83 -12.77
CA ARG A 121 9.75 -0.38 -12.02
C ARG A 121 9.36 -0.04 -10.60
N PRO A 122 8.21 -0.55 -10.11
CA PRO A 122 7.74 -0.26 -8.77
C PRO A 122 8.62 -0.89 -7.69
N MET A 123 8.60 -0.30 -6.51
CA MET A 123 9.00 -1.00 -5.31
C MET A 123 7.98 -2.09 -5.01
N VAL A 124 8.42 -3.28 -4.62
CA VAL A 124 7.53 -4.37 -4.20
C VAL A 124 7.74 -4.67 -2.72
N LEU A 125 6.66 -4.58 -1.96
CA LEU A 125 6.58 -4.96 -0.56
C LEU A 125 5.81 -6.28 -0.44
N TYR A 126 6.50 -7.34 -0.08
CA TYR A 126 5.88 -8.63 0.20
C TYR A 126 5.65 -8.82 1.70
N ALA A 127 4.40 -9.01 2.09
CA ALA A 127 3.94 -9.23 3.47
C ALA A 127 3.00 -10.46 3.55
N GLY A 128 3.43 -11.56 2.97
CA GLY A 128 2.67 -12.81 2.88
C GLY A 128 3.33 -14.00 3.60
N ASN A 129 2.98 -15.21 3.14
CA ASN A 129 3.51 -16.44 3.67
C ASN A 129 5.05 -16.47 3.63
N HIS A 130 5.68 -16.55 4.80
CA HIS A 130 7.13 -16.53 4.94
C HIS A 130 7.84 -17.70 4.23
N LYS A 131 7.17 -18.83 4.06
CA LYS A 131 7.73 -19.98 3.33
C LYS A 131 8.02 -19.68 1.86
N LEU A 132 7.32 -18.70 1.28
CA LEU A 132 7.52 -18.26 -0.10
C LEU A 132 8.57 -17.15 -0.23
N ALA A 133 9.24 -16.77 0.83
CA ALA A 133 10.20 -15.65 0.81
C ALA A 133 11.34 -15.84 -0.19
N ASN A 134 11.79 -17.08 -0.40
CA ASN A 134 12.82 -17.40 -1.38
C ASN A 134 12.28 -17.34 -2.81
N ASP A 135 11.09 -17.91 -3.05
CA ASP A 135 10.43 -17.85 -4.36
C ASP A 135 10.15 -16.39 -4.77
N VAL A 136 9.74 -15.56 -3.79
CA VAL A 136 9.52 -14.12 -3.99
C VAL A 136 10.81 -13.41 -4.42
N ARG A 137 11.94 -13.73 -3.78
CA ARG A 137 13.24 -13.14 -4.15
C ARG A 137 13.70 -13.59 -5.53
N GLU A 138 13.47 -14.84 -5.88
CA GLU A 138 13.80 -15.40 -7.18
C GLU A 138 12.96 -14.77 -8.29
N LEU A 139 11.63 -14.73 -8.11
CA LEU A 139 10.69 -14.23 -9.12
C LEU A 139 10.70 -12.69 -9.28
N LEU A 140 10.96 -11.93 -8.22
CA LEU A 140 10.84 -10.48 -8.23
C LEU A 140 12.16 -9.74 -8.09
N GLY A 141 13.21 -10.38 -7.57
CA GLY A 141 14.46 -9.71 -7.23
C GLY A 141 15.19 -9.03 -8.40
N GLY A 142 15.03 -9.58 -9.62
CA GLY A 142 15.60 -8.99 -10.84
C GLY A 142 14.67 -8.06 -11.61
N HIS A 143 13.39 -8.01 -11.26
CA HIS A 143 12.35 -7.33 -12.04
C HIS A 143 11.70 -6.15 -11.30
N ALA A 144 11.71 -6.15 -9.97
CA ALA A 144 11.25 -5.01 -9.16
C ALA A 144 12.31 -3.90 -9.11
N GLY A 145 11.89 -2.65 -8.96
CA GLY A 145 12.79 -1.53 -8.70
C GLY A 145 13.50 -1.68 -7.35
N LYS A 146 12.77 -2.12 -6.34
CA LYS A 146 13.28 -2.53 -5.03
C LYS A 146 12.35 -3.60 -4.46
N LEU A 147 12.89 -4.65 -3.87
CA LEU A 147 12.11 -5.70 -3.21
C LEU A 147 12.34 -5.67 -1.71
N GLN A 148 11.25 -5.56 -0.95
CA GLN A 148 11.26 -5.70 0.50
C GLN A 148 10.37 -6.88 0.90
N VAL A 149 10.95 -7.85 1.59
CA VAL A 149 10.22 -8.99 2.14
C VAL A 149 10.09 -8.81 3.65
N THR A 150 8.86 -8.82 4.15
CA THR A 150 8.57 -8.72 5.58
C THR A 150 7.73 -9.89 6.06
N ARG A 151 7.68 -10.11 7.36
CA ARG A 151 6.80 -11.11 7.93
C ARG A 151 5.35 -10.65 7.82
N THR A 152 4.43 -11.59 7.54
CA THR A 152 3.00 -11.28 7.54
C THR A 152 2.57 -10.70 8.88
N CYS A 153 1.82 -9.60 8.86
CA CYS A 153 1.15 -9.07 10.05
C CYS A 153 -0.02 -9.96 10.52
N ALA A 154 -0.44 -10.93 9.72
CA ALA A 154 -1.41 -11.94 10.11
C ALA A 154 -0.76 -12.98 11.03
N ARG A 155 -0.42 -12.59 12.25
CA ARG A 155 -0.20 -13.56 13.32
C ARG A 155 -1.44 -14.44 13.41
N ARG A 156 -1.25 -15.77 13.51
CA ARG A 156 -2.28 -16.71 13.92
C ARG A 156 -3.23 -16.02 14.91
N LEU A 157 -4.38 -15.62 14.44
CA LEU A 157 -5.51 -15.30 15.30
C LEU A 157 -5.91 -16.59 16.00
N LYS A 158 -5.21 -16.91 17.07
CA LYS A 158 -5.78 -17.77 18.11
C LYS A 158 -6.94 -16.95 18.65
N TRP A 159 -8.14 -17.26 18.26
CA TRP A 159 -9.39 -16.58 18.64
C TRP A 159 -9.60 -16.42 20.16
N LYS A 160 -8.68 -16.97 21.00
CA LYS A 160 -8.71 -16.92 22.47
C LYS A 160 -8.15 -15.65 23.12
N THR A 161 -7.68 -14.64 22.38
CA THR A 161 -7.09 -13.44 23.01
C THR A 161 -7.57 -12.14 22.36
N TRP A 162 -8.90 -11.96 22.33
CA TRP A 162 -9.51 -10.71 21.84
C TRP A 162 -9.43 -9.54 22.86
N ASN A 163 -8.79 -9.71 24.01
CA ASN A 163 -8.78 -8.73 25.10
C ASN A 163 -7.41 -8.15 25.46
N GLN A 164 -6.41 -8.18 24.57
CA GLN A 164 -5.20 -7.41 24.81
C GLN A 164 -4.82 -6.60 23.56
N PRO A 165 -4.65 -5.27 23.69
CA PRO A 165 -4.10 -4.45 22.60
C PRO A 165 -2.65 -4.88 22.36
N ALA A 166 -2.38 -5.44 21.17
CA ALA A 166 -1.04 -5.77 20.76
C ALA A 166 -0.23 -4.47 20.61
N MET A 167 0.61 -4.18 21.58
CA MET A 167 1.71 -3.24 21.40
C MET A 167 2.59 -3.74 20.24
N CYS A 168 2.49 -3.03 19.12
CA CYS A 168 3.47 -3.15 18.04
C CYS A 168 4.77 -2.55 18.56
N SER A 169 5.66 -3.39 19.11
CA SER A 169 7.00 -2.95 19.49
C SER A 169 7.75 -2.56 18.22
N ARG A 170 8.02 -1.28 18.11
CA ARG A 170 8.92 -0.67 17.14
C ARG A 170 10.32 -1.22 17.33
N HIS A 171 10.86 -1.80 16.28
CA HIS A 171 12.30 -1.84 16.07
C HIS A 171 12.54 -1.50 14.60
N TRP A 172 12.98 -0.29 14.42
CA TRP A 172 13.62 0.22 13.21
C TRP A 172 15.08 -0.18 13.20
#